data_c05cb51b8cd3cd3550fa11e107ee840d
#
_entry.id   c05cb51b8cd3cd3550fa11e107ee840d
#
_cell.length_a   1.000
_cell.length_b   1.000
_cell.length_c   1.000
_cell.angle_alpha   90.00
_cell.angle_beta   90.00
_cell.angle_gamma   90.00
#
_symmetry.space_group_name_H-M   'P 1'
#
loop_
_entity.id
_entity.type
_entity.pdbx_description
1 polymer ?
#
loop_
_entity_poly.entity_id
_entity_poly.type
_entity_poly.pdbx_seq_one_letter_code
_entity_poly.pdbx_strand_id
1 'polypeptide(L)'
;MSINALLIEDDSDLAEAIADYMELDGFEFDFAYNGSAGLNLALEGRYDIILTDINMPKMDGLDVCQSLRQQGVTTPILMLTARDTLEDKIAGFEVGSDDYLVKPFAMEELKVRLMALIRRSQGSVTSLSVADLKLDLDKHQAVRDGNLLKLSPVCWRMLVMLVRNSPNVVSKAKLEEAWEDEMPSSDSMKAHLFKLRQVVDAPYDSKLIHTVHGIGVVLHEEPS
;
A
#
# COMPACT_ATOMS: atom_id res chain seq x y z
N MET A 1 12.71 1.90 7.22
CA MET A 1 13.11 1.52 5.84
C MET A 1 13.07 2.79 5.04
N SER A 2 14.16 3.13 4.33
CA SER A 2 14.14 4.24 3.38
C SER A 2 13.39 3.84 2.12
N ILE A 3 12.73 4.81 1.49
CA ILE A 3 11.99 4.67 0.23
C ILE A 3 12.85 5.32 -0.85
N ASN A 4 13.35 4.52 -1.79
CA ASN A 4 14.18 5.01 -2.88
C ASN A 4 13.28 5.53 -4.02
N ALA A 5 13.34 6.81 -4.29
CA ALA A 5 12.54 7.49 -5.30
C ALA A 5 13.42 8.09 -6.39
N LEU A 6 12.99 8.02 -7.65
CA LEU A 6 13.59 8.77 -8.75
C LEU A 6 12.67 9.92 -9.12
N LEU A 7 13.20 11.15 -9.12
CA LEU A 7 12.49 12.34 -9.56
C LEU A 7 13.10 12.87 -10.85
N ILE A 8 12.28 12.90 -11.90
CA ILE A 8 12.65 13.37 -13.25
C ILE A 8 11.89 14.67 -13.49
N GLU A 9 12.56 15.79 -13.31
CA GLU A 9 11.98 17.14 -13.31
C GLU A 9 13.05 18.12 -13.79
N ASP A 10 12.77 18.98 -14.75
CA ASP A 10 13.72 19.97 -15.26
C ASP A 10 13.75 21.26 -14.40
N ASP A 11 12.71 21.50 -13.60
CA ASP A 11 12.69 22.56 -12.59
C ASP A 11 13.37 22.07 -11.29
N SER A 12 14.63 22.50 -11.11
CA SER A 12 15.43 22.13 -9.93
C SER A 12 14.84 22.64 -8.60
N ASP A 13 14.20 23.82 -8.60
CA ASP A 13 13.64 24.39 -7.38
C ASP A 13 12.43 23.58 -6.91
N LEU A 14 11.60 23.12 -7.86
CA LEU A 14 10.49 22.22 -7.56
C LEU A 14 10.99 20.85 -7.09
N ALA A 15 12.04 20.33 -7.75
CA ALA A 15 12.62 19.04 -7.39
C ALA A 15 13.17 19.04 -5.95
N GLU A 16 13.93 20.08 -5.58
CA GLU A 16 14.45 20.27 -4.22
C GLU A 16 13.32 20.41 -3.19
N ALA A 17 12.29 21.22 -3.49
CA ALA A 17 11.15 21.41 -2.60
C ALA A 17 10.37 20.12 -2.33
N ILE A 18 10.22 19.24 -3.34
CA ILE A 18 9.60 17.92 -3.18
C ILE A 18 10.46 17.03 -2.27
N ALA A 19 11.77 16.98 -2.53
CA ALA A 19 12.68 16.16 -1.75
C ALA A 19 12.75 16.57 -0.29
N ASP A 20 12.93 17.86 -0.01
CA ASP A 20 12.97 18.42 1.35
C ASP A 20 11.70 18.07 2.15
N TYR A 21 10.53 18.18 1.51
CA TYR A 21 9.27 17.86 2.16
C TYR A 21 9.14 16.37 2.47
N MET A 22 9.58 15.50 1.56
CA MET A 22 9.43 14.05 1.67
C MET A 22 10.53 13.37 2.51
N GLU A 23 11.67 14.02 2.74
CA GLU A 23 12.77 13.48 3.57
C GLU A 23 12.30 13.11 4.98
N LEU A 24 11.39 13.93 5.56
CA LEU A 24 10.80 13.68 6.87
C LEU A 24 9.99 12.38 6.95
N ASP A 25 9.53 11.88 5.81
CA ASP A 25 8.78 10.63 5.69
C ASP A 25 9.65 9.45 5.23
N GLY A 26 10.98 9.64 5.21
CA GLY A 26 11.96 8.59 4.91
C GLY A 26 12.19 8.32 3.43
N PHE A 27 11.88 9.28 2.55
CA PHE A 27 12.23 9.19 1.14
C PHE A 27 13.69 9.60 0.91
N GLU A 28 14.37 8.89 0.02
CA GLU A 28 15.67 9.21 -0.53
C GLU A 28 15.53 9.38 -2.04
N PHE A 29 15.90 10.57 -2.57
CA PHE A 29 15.70 10.89 -3.98
C PHE A 29 17.00 10.88 -4.76
N ASP A 30 16.96 10.19 -5.92
CA ASP A 30 17.85 10.46 -7.04
C ASP A 30 17.15 11.43 -8.00
N PHE A 31 17.93 12.33 -8.62
CA PHE A 31 17.42 13.39 -9.50
C PHE A 31 17.88 13.21 -10.92
N ALA A 32 16.95 13.42 -11.85
CA ALA A 32 17.25 13.57 -13.27
C ALA A 32 16.57 14.83 -13.81
N TYR A 33 17.32 15.71 -14.45
CA TYR A 33 16.82 16.99 -14.96
C TYR A 33 16.42 16.95 -16.45
N ASN A 34 16.23 15.77 -16.99
CA ASN A 34 15.67 15.51 -18.33
C ASN A 34 15.28 14.04 -18.49
N GLY A 35 14.37 13.76 -19.43
CA GLY A 35 13.85 12.42 -19.66
C GLY A 35 14.89 11.36 -20.01
N SER A 36 15.91 11.71 -20.81
CA SER A 36 16.95 10.75 -21.19
C SER A 36 17.82 10.32 -20.01
N ALA A 37 18.21 11.25 -19.14
CA ALA A 37 18.94 10.94 -17.91
C ALA A 37 18.07 10.12 -16.95
N GLY A 38 16.78 10.48 -16.80
CA GLY A 38 15.82 9.76 -15.99
C GLY A 38 15.61 8.32 -16.46
N LEU A 39 15.46 8.10 -17.76
CA LEU A 39 15.35 6.76 -18.33
C LEU A 39 16.56 5.89 -17.98
N ASN A 40 17.78 6.41 -18.14
CA ASN A 40 18.99 5.68 -17.81
C ASN A 40 19.06 5.30 -16.33
N LEU A 41 18.81 6.28 -15.43
CA LEU A 41 18.78 6.00 -13.99
C LEU A 41 17.72 4.97 -13.62
N ALA A 42 16.53 5.07 -14.19
CA ALA A 42 15.44 4.13 -13.93
C ALA A 42 15.75 2.69 -14.40
N LEU A 43 16.57 2.53 -15.43
CA LEU A 43 16.99 1.21 -15.93
C LEU A 43 18.15 0.60 -15.12
N GLU A 44 19.03 1.43 -14.59
CA GLU A 44 20.20 0.99 -13.83
C GLU A 44 19.93 0.85 -12.33
N GLY A 45 19.04 1.69 -11.80
CA GLY A 45 18.70 1.76 -10.37
C GLY A 45 17.57 0.82 -9.97
N ARG A 46 17.37 0.75 -8.63
CA ARG A 46 16.20 0.10 -8.02
C ARG A 46 15.44 1.13 -7.23
N TYR A 47 14.31 1.55 -7.76
CA TYR A 47 13.43 2.53 -7.15
C TYR A 47 12.10 1.91 -6.73
N ASP A 48 11.58 2.36 -5.60
CA ASP A 48 10.25 2.01 -5.12
C ASP A 48 9.16 2.79 -5.85
N ILE A 49 9.52 3.98 -6.37
CA ILE A 49 8.62 4.89 -7.10
C ILE A 49 9.42 5.80 -8.05
N ILE A 50 8.82 6.14 -9.18
CA ILE A 50 9.34 7.14 -10.12
C ILE A 50 8.32 8.27 -10.22
N LEU A 51 8.79 9.53 -10.07
CA LEU A 51 8.04 10.73 -10.38
C LEU A 51 8.62 11.31 -11.67
N THR A 52 7.78 11.72 -12.60
CA THR A 52 8.25 12.37 -13.83
C THR A 52 7.36 13.53 -14.24
N ASP A 53 7.96 14.69 -14.55
CA ASP A 53 7.21 15.70 -15.28
C ASP A 53 6.92 15.21 -16.70
N ILE A 54 5.75 15.55 -17.23
CA ILE A 54 5.43 15.30 -18.64
C ILE A 54 6.17 16.28 -19.53
N ASN A 55 6.21 17.58 -19.19
CA ASN A 55 6.67 18.62 -20.08
C ASN A 55 8.17 18.91 -19.94
N MET A 56 9.00 17.98 -20.37
CA MET A 56 10.44 18.15 -20.39
C MET A 56 10.99 18.29 -21.82
N PRO A 57 12.10 19.03 -22.02
CA PRO A 57 12.72 19.15 -23.35
C PRO A 57 13.37 17.83 -23.82
N LYS A 58 13.36 17.59 -25.12
CA LYS A 58 13.98 16.46 -25.86
C LYS A 58 13.23 15.13 -25.71
N MET A 59 12.99 14.66 -24.51
CA MET A 59 12.28 13.42 -24.19
C MET A 59 11.29 13.74 -23.07
N ASP A 60 10.03 13.64 -23.37
CA ASP A 60 8.97 13.95 -22.40
C ASP A 60 8.71 12.79 -21.44
N GLY A 61 7.92 13.04 -20.40
CA GLY A 61 7.63 12.04 -19.38
C GLY A 61 6.80 10.86 -19.90
N LEU A 62 6.00 11.07 -20.95
CA LEU A 62 5.23 10.00 -21.60
C LEU A 62 6.17 9.05 -22.35
N ASP A 63 7.14 9.59 -23.07
CA ASP A 63 8.18 8.81 -23.76
C ASP A 63 9.02 8.00 -22.79
N VAL A 64 9.38 8.59 -21.63
CA VAL A 64 10.09 7.90 -20.54
C VAL A 64 9.27 6.72 -20.04
N CYS A 65 8.01 6.95 -19.69
CA CYS A 65 7.10 5.93 -19.19
C CYS A 65 6.95 4.77 -20.20
N GLN A 66 6.65 5.10 -21.46
CA GLN A 66 6.50 4.10 -22.51
C GLN A 66 7.76 3.26 -22.67
N SER A 67 8.95 3.89 -22.69
CA SER A 67 10.24 3.21 -22.82
C SER A 67 10.51 2.27 -21.65
N LEU A 68 10.19 2.68 -20.42
CA LEU A 68 10.33 1.85 -19.21
C LEU A 68 9.41 0.64 -19.27
N ARG A 69 8.15 0.82 -19.66
CA ARG A 69 7.18 -0.28 -19.78
C ARG A 69 7.55 -1.27 -20.87
N GLN A 70 8.05 -0.80 -22.01
CA GLN A 70 8.56 -1.67 -23.09
C GLN A 70 9.76 -2.51 -22.65
N GLN A 71 10.57 -2.01 -21.71
CA GLN A 71 11.71 -2.73 -21.14
C GLN A 71 11.35 -3.57 -19.89
N GLY A 72 10.05 -3.67 -19.56
CA GLY A 72 9.56 -4.54 -18.49
C GLY A 72 9.72 -3.96 -17.08
N VAL A 73 10.03 -2.66 -16.95
CA VAL A 73 10.07 -1.98 -15.64
C VAL A 73 8.65 -1.85 -15.11
N THR A 74 8.41 -2.41 -13.91
CA THR A 74 7.12 -2.41 -13.22
C THR A 74 7.06 -1.43 -12.05
N THR A 75 8.14 -0.71 -11.77
CA THR A 75 8.16 0.36 -10.76
C THR A 75 7.02 1.34 -11.01
N PRO A 76 6.21 1.70 -10.00
CA PRO A 76 5.11 2.64 -10.18
C PRO A 76 5.62 4.01 -10.62
N ILE A 77 4.85 4.64 -11.51
CA ILE A 77 5.17 5.94 -12.09
C ILE A 77 4.03 6.91 -11.80
N LEU A 78 4.34 8.00 -11.08
CA LEU A 78 3.47 9.16 -10.91
C LEU A 78 3.88 10.24 -11.90
N MET A 79 2.96 10.68 -12.74
CA MET A 79 3.20 11.81 -13.63
C MET A 79 2.80 13.14 -12.99
N LEU A 80 3.70 14.11 -13.07
CA LEU A 80 3.43 15.50 -12.74
C LEU A 80 3.08 16.24 -14.05
N THR A 81 2.01 17.02 -14.09
CA THR A 81 1.56 17.65 -15.33
C THR A 81 0.95 19.02 -15.11
N ALA A 82 1.26 19.96 -15.98
CA ALA A 82 0.54 21.22 -16.05
C ALA A 82 -0.79 21.12 -16.86
N ARG A 83 -1.07 19.95 -17.43
CA ARG A 83 -2.22 19.72 -18.31
C ARG A 83 -3.36 19.08 -17.53
N ASP A 84 -4.54 19.70 -17.56
CA ASP A 84 -5.74 19.23 -16.85
C ASP A 84 -6.80 18.65 -17.81
N THR A 85 -6.48 18.46 -19.10
CA THR A 85 -7.45 17.95 -20.04
C THR A 85 -7.67 16.44 -19.87
N LEU A 86 -8.89 15.98 -20.16
CA LEU A 86 -9.21 14.55 -20.11
C LEU A 86 -8.38 13.76 -21.13
N GLU A 87 -8.06 14.36 -22.28
CA GLU A 87 -7.28 13.77 -23.37
C GLU A 87 -5.84 13.49 -22.92
N ASP A 88 -5.21 14.41 -22.21
CA ASP A 88 -3.85 14.23 -21.67
C ASP A 88 -3.80 13.12 -20.60
N LYS A 89 -4.82 13.03 -19.74
CA LYS A 89 -4.93 11.96 -18.74
C LYS A 89 -5.11 10.58 -19.38
N ILE A 90 -5.93 10.50 -20.44
CA ILE A 90 -6.12 9.25 -21.20
C ILE A 90 -4.82 8.81 -21.86
N ALA A 91 -4.12 9.73 -22.57
CA ALA A 91 -2.85 9.43 -23.24
C ALA A 91 -1.81 8.85 -22.28
N GLY A 92 -1.72 9.39 -21.08
CA GLY A 92 -0.75 8.88 -20.12
C GLY A 92 -1.12 7.53 -19.51
N PHE A 93 -2.41 7.22 -19.24
CA PHE A 93 -2.80 5.87 -18.82
C PHE A 93 -2.52 4.84 -19.94
N GLU A 94 -2.66 5.21 -21.21
CA GLU A 94 -2.36 4.34 -22.35
C GLU A 94 -0.86 3.98 -22.44
N VAL A 95 0.05 4.87 -22.01
CA VAL A 95 1.50 4.59 -21.97
C VAL A 95 1.94 3.83 -20.71
N GLY A 96 1.03 3.57 -19.76
CA GLY A 96 1.27 2.72 -18.60
C GLY A 96 1.72 3.44 -17.34
N SER A 97 1.38 4.73 -17.16
CA SER A 97 1.51 5.39 -15.86
C SER A 97 0.48 4.87 -14.86
N ASP A 98 0.79 5.01 -13.58
CA ASP A 98 -0.04 4.47 -12.49
C ASP A 98 -0.93 5.54 -11.84
N ASP A 99 -0.53 6.83 -11.89
CA ASP A 99 -1.34 7.96 -11.41
C ASP A 99 -0.81 9.29 -11.98
N TYR A 100 -1.59 10.37 -11.78
CA TYR A 100 -1.31 11.74 -12.20
C TYR A 100 -1.52 12.74 -11.08
N LEU A 101 -0.69 13.80 -11.09
CA LEU A 101 -0.87 14.94 -10.23
C LEU A 101 -0.72 16.24 -11.04
N VAL A 102 -1.75 17.08 -11.01
CA VAL A 102 -1.79 18.32 -11.78
C VAL A 102 -1.09 19.43 -11.01
N LYS A 103 -0.13 20.12 -11.66
CA LYS A 103 0.54 21.31 -11.14
C LYS A 103 -0.39 22.55 -11.28
N PRO A 104 -0.50 23.44 -10.24
CA PRO A 104 0.14 23.34 -8.93
C PRO A 104 -0.60 22.39 -7.98
N PHE A 105 0.13 21.67 -7.15
CA PHE A 105 -0.41 20.71 -6.19
C PHE A 105 0.04 21.00 -4.75
N ALA A 106 -0.69 20.45 -3.78
CA ALA A 106 -0.28 20.45 -2.38
C ALA A 106 0.70 19.29 -2.13
N MET A 107 1.76 19.52 -1.33
CA MET A 107 2.75 18.49 -0.99
C MET A 107 2.10 17.30 -0.24
N GLU A 108 1.07 17.56 0.57
CA GLU A 108 0.27 16.53 1.24
C GLU A 108 -0.44 15.61 0.24
N GLU A 109 -0.96 16.15 -0.87
CA GLU A 109 -1.60 15.34 -1.92
C GLU A 109 -0.58 14.46 -2.63
N LEU A 110 0.58 15.04 -2.99
CA LEU A 110 1.70 14.29 -3.58
C LEU A 110 2.08 13.11 -2.67
N LYS A 111 2.31 13.35 -1.39
CA LYS A 111 2.65 12.34 -0.39
C LYS A 111 1.63 11.21 -0.34
N VAL A 112 0.35 11.52 -0.23
CA VAL A 112 -0.72 10.50 -0.15
C VAL A 112 -0.74 9.62 -1.40
N ARG A 113 -0.55 10.20 -2.59
CA ARG A 113 -0.51 9.47 -3.86
C ARG A 113 0.72 8.56 -3.96
N LEU A 114 1.91 9.07 -3.63
CA LEU A 114 3.15 8.28 -3.62
C LEU A 114 3.04 7.08 -2.70
N MET A 115 2.59 7.28 -1.46
CA MET A 115 2.41 6.20 -0.50
C MET A 115 1.38 5.16 -0.97
N ALA A 116 0.31 5.59 -1.64
CA ALA A 116 -0.68 4.68 -2.20
C ALA A 116 -0.10 3.82 -3.35
N LEU A 117 0.70 4.42 -4.23
CA LEU A 117 1.35 3.73 -5.34
C LEU A 117 2.39 2.72 -4.85
N ILE A 118 3.27 3.11 -3.93
CA ILE A 118 4.29 2.25 -3.32
C ILE A 118 3.60 1.06 -2.63
N ARG A 119 2.54 1.30 -1.86
CA ARG A 119 1.78 0.24 -1.21
C ARG A 119 1.21 -0.76 -2.22
N ARG A 120 0.74 -0.32 -3.37
CA ARG A 120 0.22 -1.20 -4.44
C ARG A 120 1.34 -2.01 -5.10
N SER A 121 2.49 -1.38 -5.38
CA SER A 121 3.60 -2.02 -6.10
C SER A 121 4.38 -3.02 -5.28
N GLN A 122 4.55 -2.76 -3.98
CA GLN A 122 5.28 -3.66 -3.08
C GLN A 122 4.50 -4.95 -2.77
N GLY A 123 3.45 -5.24 -3.55
CA GLY A 123 2.56 -6.35 -3.25
C GLY A 123 2.03 -6.23 -1.83
N SER A 124 1.83 -4.98 -1.39
CA SER A 124 1.09 -4.70 -0.17
C SER A 124 -0.20 -5.47 -0.32
N VAL A 125 -0.30 -6.56 0.43
CA VAL A 125 -1.37 -7.54 0.36
C VAL A 125 -2.65 -6.75 0.61
N THR A 126 -3.22 -6.18 -0.47
CA THR A 126 -4.52 -5.50 -0.39
C THR A 126 -5.60 -6.50 -0.07
N SER A 127 -5.30 -7.80 -0.28
CA SER A 127 -6.12 -8.90 0.16
C SER A 127 -5.29 -9.96 0.89
N LEU A 128 -5.71 -10.33 2.07
CA LEU A 128 -5.18 -11.47 2.83
C LEU A 128 -6.17 -12.62 2.72
N SER A 129 -5.67 -13.86 2.67
CA SER A 129 -6.54 -15.02 2.69
C SER A 129 -5.96 -16.17 3.50
N VAL A 130 -6.83 -16.85 4.24
CA VAL A 130 -6.54 -18.13 4.92
C VAL A 130 -7.78 -19.00 4.76
N ALA A 131 -7.61 -20.15 4.11
CA ALA A 131 -8.72 -21.03 3.73
C ALA A 131 -9.81 -20.26 2.93
N ASP A 132 -11.05 -20.30 3.39
CA ASP A 132 -12.22 -19.64 2.81
C ASP A 132 -12.40 -18.17 3.26
N LEU A 133 -11.56 -17.69 4.18
CA LEU A 133 -11.58 -16.32 4.67
C LEU A 133 -10.71 -15.40 3.80
N LYS A 134 -11.27 -14.30 3.30
CA LYS A 134 -10.60 -13.27 2.51
C LYS A 134 -10.82 -11.90 3.12
N LEU A 135 -9.77 -11.12 3.25
CA LEU A 135 -9.79 -9.75 3.72
C LEU A 135 -9.35 -8.81 2.58
N ASP A 136 -10.16 -7.80 2.29
CA ASP A 136 -9.79 -6.68 1.43
C ASP A 136 -9.40 -5.52 2.37
N LEU A 137 -8.11 -5.21 2.42
CA LEU A 137 -7.56 -4.21 3.36
C LEU A 137 -7.88 -2.78 2.93
N ASP A 138 -8.01 -2.54 1.62
CA ASP A 138 -8.32 -1.21 1.09
C ASP A 138 -9.80 -0.86 1.34
N LYS A 139 -10.68 -1.83 1.18
CA LYS A 139 -12.13 -1.65 1.43
C LYS A 139 -12.53 -1.88 2.90
N HIS A 140 -11.59 -2.31 3.76
CA HIS A 140 -11.90 -2.73 5.14
C HIS A 140 -13.02 -3.79 5.20
N GLN A 141 -12.97 -4.78 4.31
CA GLN A 141 -13.98 -5.81 4.19
C GLN A 141 -13.39 -7.20 4.43
N ALA A 142 -14.12 -8.03 5.14
CA ALA A 142 -13.82 -9.44 5.29
C ALA A 142 -14.98 -10.26 4.72
N VAL A 143 -14.64 -11.30 3.97
CA VAL A 143 -15.60 -12.25 3.37
C VAL A 143 -15.17 -13.65 3.75
N ARG A 144 -16.10 -14.48 4.22
CA ARG A 144 -15.89 -15.90 4.47
C ARG A 144 -16.94 -16.72 3.75
N ASP A 145 -16.51 -17.71 2.97
CA ASP A 145 -17.40 -18.53 2.13
C ASP A 145 -18.42 -17.69 1.32
N GLY A 146 -17.94 -16.58 0.70
CA GLY A 146 -18.76 -15.65 -0.07
C GLY A 146 -19.63 -14.68 0.76
N ASN A 147 -19.69 -14.80 2.09
CA ASN A 147 -20.52 -13.98 2.95
C ASN A 147 -19.71 -12.82 3.56
N LEU A 148 -20.22 -11.59 3.43
CA LEU A 148 -19.61 -10.40 4.02
C LEU A 148 -19.76 -10.42 5.56
N LEU A 149 -18.62 -10.33 6.26
CA LEU A 149 -18.57 -10.33 7.71
C LEU A 149 -18.71 -8.90 8.25
N LYS A 150 -19.62 -8.69 9.22
CA LYS A 150 -19.79 -7.39 9.89
C LYS A 150 -18.90 -7.36 11.14
N LEU A 151 -17.82 -6.62 11.11
CA LEU A 151 -16.84 -6.50 12.19
C LEU A 151 -16.82 -5.09 12.78
N SER A 152 -16.62 -4.99 14.10
CA SER A 152 -16.26 -3.72 14.72
C SER A 152 -14.81 -3.32 14.37
N PRO A 153 -14.42 -2.03 14.49
CA PRO A 153 -13.05 -1.61 14.17
C PRO A 153 -11.97 -2.41 14.92
N VAL A 154 -12.16 -2.70 16.20
CA VAL A 154 -11.23 -3.52 16.99
C VAL A 154 -11.19 -4.96 16.49
N CYS A 155 -12.35 -5.59 16.22
CA CYS A 155 -12.40 -6.95 15.68
C CYS A 155 -11.75 -7.03 14.29
N TRP A 156 -11.91 -6.01 13.46
CA TRP A 156 -11.22 -5.90 12.17
C TRP A 156 -9.70 -5.90 12.35
N ARG A 157 -9.15 -5.01 13.20
CA ARG A 157 -7.70 -4.95 13.45
C ARG A 157 -7.15 -6.26 14.02
N MET A 158 -7.85 -6.87 14.97
CA MET A 158 -7.48 -8.19 15.48
C MET A 158 -7.46 -9.25 14.39
N LEU A 159 -8.47 -9.28 13.52
CA LEU A 159 -8.56 -10.26 12.42
C LEU A 159 -7.41 -10.07 11.43
N VAL A 160 -7.14 -8.84 11.00
CA VAL A 160 -6.01 -8.51 10.13
C VAL A 160 -4.68 -8.98 10.73
N MET A 161 -4.48 -8.74 12.03
CA MET A 161 -3.27 -9.16 12.74
C MET A 161 -3.14 -10.69 12.77
N LEU A 162 -4.23 -11.41 13.05
CA LEU A 162 -4.24 -12.87 13.05
C LEU A 162 -3.95 -13.46 11.67
N VAL A 163 -4.60 -12.94 10.62
CA VAL A 163 -4.41 -13.42 9.24
C VAL A 163 -2.99 -13.13 8.74
N ARG A 164 -2.43 -11.94 9.03
CA ARG A 164 -1.04 -11.59 8.67
C ARG A 164 0.01 -12.49 9.31
N ASN A 165 -0.26 -13.01 10.48
CA ASN A 165 0.67 -13.87 11.20
C ASN A 165 0.39 -15.36 10.99
N SER A 166 -0.71 -15.73 10.32
CA SER A 166 -1.05 -17.13 10.04
C SER A 166 0.09 -17.85 9.31
N PRO A 167 0.44 -19.08 9.71
CA PRO A 167 -0.13 -19.92 10.76
C PRO A 167 0.53 -19.73 12.14
N ASN A 168 1.26 -18.67 12.39
CA ASN A 168 1.98 -18.42 13.64
C ASN A 168 1.07 -17.86 14.75
N VAL A 169 1.41 -18.19 16.00
CA VAL A 169 0.68 -17.70 17.17
C VAL A 169 0.94 -16.22 17.40
N VAL A 170 -0.12 -15.45 17.58
CA VAL A 170 -0.08 -14.05 18.00
C VAL A 170 -0.23 -13.98 19.52
N SER A 171 0.75 -13.40 20.19
CA SER A 171 0.73 -13.27 21.66
C SER A 171 -0.38 -12.33 22.13
N LYS A 172 -0.76 -12.46 23.41
CA LYS A 172 -1.75 -11.57 24.03
C LYS A 172 -1.31 -10.10 23.93
N ALA A 173 -0.06 -9.79 24.26
CA ALA A 173 0.49 -8.44 24.19
C ALA A 173 0.39 -7.84 22.77
N LYS A 174 0.67 -8.63 21.73
CA LYS A 174 0.53 -8.17 20.36
C LYS A 174 -0.92 -7.96 19.94
N LEU A 175 -1.85 -8.77 20.44
CA LEU A 175 -3.29 -8.54 20.19
C LEU A 175 -3.82 -7.28 20.87
N GLU A 176 -3.19 -6.85 21.97
CA GLU A 176 -3.53 -5.60 22.67
C GLU A 176 -3.22 -4.34 21.86
N GLU A 177 -2.28 -4.42 20.88
CA GLU A 177 -2.00 -3.33 19.91
C GLU A 177 -3.18 -3.01 18.98
N ALA A 178 -4.21 -3.86 18.93
CA ALA A 178 -5.44 -3.59 18.18
C ALA A 178 -6.29 -2.44 18.77
N TRP A 179 -5.98 -1.98 20.00
CA TRP A 179 -6.56 -0.81 20.64
C TRP A 179 -5.59 0.37 20.52
N GLU A 180 -6.03 1.45 19.88
CA GLU A 180 -5.18 2.60 19.56
C GLU A 180 -5.02 3.56 20.75
N ASP A 181 -6.06 3.73 21.59
CA ASP A 181 -6.11 4.81 22.57
C ASP A 181 -6.16 4.36 24.04
N GLU A 182 -6.46 3.10 24.35
CA GLU A 182 -6.55 2.61 25.71
C GLU A 182 -6.08 1.16 25.83
N MET A 183 -5.21 0.85 26.80
CA MET A 183 -4.89 -0.54 27.11
C MET A 183 -6.16 -1.30 27.51
N PRO A 184 -6.56 -2.34 26.76
CA PRO A 184 -7.77 -3.08 27.09
C PRO A 184 -7.59 -3.83 28.40
N SER A 185 -8.64 -3.86 29.22
CA SER A 185 -8.69 -4.82 30.32
C SER A 185 -8.66 -6.26 29.75
N SER A 186 -8.15 -7.21 30.53
CA SER A 186 -8.14 -8.64 30.14
C SER A 186 -9.55 -9.14 29.73
N ASP A 187 -10.59 -8.60 30.34
CA ASP A 187 -11.97 -8.98 30.03
C ASP A 187 -12.49 -8.33 28.75
N SER A 188 -12.03 -7.12 28.42
CA SER A 188 -12.32 -6.46 27.14
C SER A 188 -11.78 -7.26 25.96
N MET A 189 -10.54 -7.74 26.04
CA MET A 189 -9.94 -8.56 24.98
C MET A 189 -10.68 -9.90 24.79
N LYS A 190 -11.01 -10.60 25.88
CA LYS A 190 -11.81 -11.84 25.82
C LYS A 190 -13.16 -11.60 25.14
N ALA A 191 -13.83 -10.48 25.49
CA ALA A 191 -15.12 -10.13 24.90
C ALA A 191 -15.00 -9.88 23.38
N HIS A 192 -13.95 -9.19 22.92
CA HIS A 192 -13.72 -8.97 21.48
C HIS A 192 -13.33 -10.24 20.74
N LEU A 193 -12.49 -11.10 21.33
CA LEU A 193 -12.19 -12.44 20.76
C LEU A 193 -13.45 -13.31 20.67
N PHE A 194 -14.29 -13.25 21.68
CA PHE A 194 -15.57 -13.96 21.62
C PHE A 194 -16.45 -13.43 20.48
N LYS A 195 -16.63 -12.10 20.36
CA LYS A 195 -17.38 -11.48 19.27
C LYS A 195 -16.78 -11.80 17.91
N LEU A 196 -15.46 -11.79 17.78
CA LEU A 196 -14.78 -12.14 16.56
C LEU A 196 -15.09 -13.57 16.14
N ARG A 197 -15.01 -14.53 17.06
CA ARG A 197 -15.38 -15.94 16.80
C ARG A 197 -16.86 -16.13 16.45
N GLN A 198 -17.75 -15.36 17.05
CA GLN A 198 -19.18 -15.39 16.71
C GLN A 198 -19.43 -15.00 15.25
N VAL A 199 -18.63 -14.12 14.68
CA VAL A 199 -18.77 -13.65 13.30
C VAL A 199 -17.95 -14.52 12.34
N VAL A 200 -16.70 -14.85 12.70
CA VAL A 200 -15.78 -15.55 11.82
C VAL A 200 -16.02 -17.06 11.84
N ASP A 201 -16.28 -17.66 12.99
CA ASP A 201 -16.28 -19.12 13.15
C ASP A 201 -17.67 -19.72 13.39
N ALA A 202 -18.54 -19.07 14.19
CA ALA A 202 -19.77 -19.70 14.63
C ALA A 202 -20.72 -20.13 13.48
N PRO A 203 -20.85 -19.37 12.39
CA PRO A 203 -21.71 -19.74 11.27
C PRO A 203 -21.19 -20.89 10.40
N TYR A 204 -19.92 -21.34 10.58
CA TYR A 204 -19.23 -22.26 9.70
C TYR A 204 -18.81 -23.54 10.43
N ASP A 205 -18.73 -24.64 9.71
CA ASP A 205 -18.33 -25.95 10.26
C ASP A 205 -16.84 -25.96 10.64
N SER A 206 -15.97 -25.42 9.76
CA SER A 206 -14.54 -25.27 10.03
C SER A 206 -14.29 -24.06 10.92
N LYS A 207 -13.47 -24.21 11.97
CA LYS A 207 -13.03 -23.11 12.83
C LYS A 207 -11.64 -22.70 12.42
N LEU A 208 -11.41 -21.37 12.35
CA LEU A 208 -10.11 -20.81 11.99
C LEU A 208 -9.36 -20.23 13.17
N ILE A 209 -10.06 -19.72 14.21
CA ILE A 209 -9.46 -19.01 15.33
C ILE A 209 -9.30 -19.93 16.54
N HIS A 210 -8.05 -20.33 16.82
CA HIS A 210 -7.72 -21.27 17.89
C HIS A 210 -6.97 -20.57 19.02
N THR A 211 -7.18 -21.02 20.26
CA THR A 211 -6.43 -20.55 21.43
C THR A 211 -5.30 -21.50 21.74
N VAL A 212 -4.09 -20.97 21.83
CA VAL A 212 -2.92 -21.68 22.36
C VAL A 212 -2.75 -21.26 23.82
N HIS A 213 -3.14 -22.16 24.74
CA HIS A 213 -3.17 -21.87 26.17
C HIS A 213 -1.82 -21.37 26.68
N GLY A 214 -1.84 -20.24 27.41
CA GLY A 214 -0.64 -19.62 27.98
C GLY A 214 0.22 -18.83 27.00
N ILE A 215 -0.05 -18.87 25.68
CA ILE A 215 0.77 -18.23 24.66
C ILE A 215 -0.02 -17.14 23.91
N GLY A 216 -1.18 -17.49 23.30
CA GLY A 216 -1.93 -16.52 22.50
C GLY A 216 -3.04 -17.13 21.65
N VAL A 217 -3.24 -16.53 20.48
CA VAL A 217 -4.25 -16.95 19.51
C VAL A 217 -3.59 -17.17 18.16
N VAL A 218 -4.04 -18.18 17.44
CA VAL A 218 -3.59 -18.49 16.09
C VAL A 218 -4.79 -18.57 15.16
N LEU A 219 -4.59 -18.25 13.90
CA LEU A 219 -5.58 -18.40 12.84
C LEU A 219 -5.01 -19.33 11.77
N HIS A 220 -5.61 -20.48 11.60
CA HIS A 220 -5.29 -21.44 10.54
C HIS A 220 -6.46 -22.39 10.30
N GLU A 221 -6.46 -23.06 9.18
CA GLU A 221 -7.34 -24.21 8.92
C GLU A 221 -6.76 -25.44 9.62
N GLU A 222 -7.60 -26.19 10.35
CA GLU A 222 -7.18 -27.47 10.88
C GLU A 222 -7.00 -28.47 9.74
N PRO A 223 -5.91 -29.24 9.69
CA PRO A 223 -5.79 -30.32 8.73
C PRO A 223 -6.87 -31.36 8.98
N SER A 224 -7.60 -31.71 7.93
CA SER A 224 -8.64 -32.73 7.93
C SER A 224 -8.10 -34.11 8.26
#